data_6b6576da9da53a8f89d74d03acef7325
#
_entry.id   6b6576da9da53a8f89d74d03acef7325
#
_cell.length_a   1.000
_cell.length_b   1.000
_cell.length_c   1.000
_cell.angle_alpha   90.00
_cell.angle_beta   90.00
_cell.angle_gamma   90.00
#
_symmetry.space_group_name_H-M   'P 1'
#
loop_
_entity.id
_entity.type
_entity.pdbx_description
1 polymer ?
#
loop_
_entity_poly.entity_id
_entity_poly.type
_entity_poly.pdbx_seq_one_letter_code
_entity_poly.pdbx_strand_id
1 'polypeptide(L)'
;IVVRDMNHPSLVTWTPFNEEFWPDETQYPSFVSDIYDMTKQLDPTRPINTVSGGIHIKTDIWTEHHYEQNAERLHDIIYNGGKMFVRKPDVQGRLRGNVGFNRPELNSPYTFPTYEGDIPYILDEFGGIKCMEANPAKDGAWGYGDAAQTKEDFYKRLESQVRVLIDMSDLIWGYCYTQLTDVEQEQNGIYYYDRSTKYDMDRVRAIFQMALPEQPAAADNKKK
;
A
#
# COMPACT_ATOMS: atom_id res chain seq x y z
N ILE A 1 -19.01 -14.00 4.95
CA ILE A 1 -17.77 -14.26 4.20
C ILE A 1 -16.84 -15.12 5.06
N VAL A 2 -16.36 -14.66 6.24
CA VAL A 2 -15.37 -15.37 7.05
C VAL A 2 -15.74 -16.83 7.29
N VAL A 3 -16.91 -17.11 7.83
CA VAL A 3 -17.37 -18.49 8.12
C VAL A 3 -17.46 -19.35 6.87
N ARG A 4 -17.79 -18.77 5.72
CA ARG A 4 -17.85 -19.49 4.45
C ARG A 4 -16.46 -19.89 3.96
N ASP A 5 -15.50 -18.97 4.08
CA ASP A 5 -14.23 -19.07 3.37
C ASP A 5 -13.03 -19.46 4.26
N MET A 6 -13.19 -19.47 5.59
CA MET A 6 -12.09 -19.72 6.53
C MET A 6 -11.38 -21.09 6.35
N ASN A 7 -12.03 -22.04 5.71
CA ASN A 7 -11.43 -23.36 5.43
C ASN A 7 -10.57 -23.42 4.15
N HIS A 8 -10.46 -22.31 3.41
CA HIS A 8 -9.60 -22.25 2.24
C HIS A 8 -8.15 -21.98 2.64
N PRO A 9 -7.22 -22.92 2.41
CA PRO A 9 -5.81 -22.78 2.84
C PRO A 9 -5.05 -21.68 2.07
N SER A 10 -5.57 -21.24 0.93
CA SER A 10 -5.01 -20.14 0.13
C SER A 10 -5.31 -18.75 0.70
N LEU A 11 -6.26 -18.65 1.63
CA LEU A 11 -6.50 -17.39 2.35
C LEU A 11 -5.46 -17.22 3.44
N VAL A 12 -4.71 -16.14 3.39
CA VAL A 12 -3.62 -15.85 4.33
C VAL A 12 -3.94 -14.71 5.30
N THR A 13 -4.88 -13.83 4.94
CA THR A 13 -5.29 -12.68 5.73
C THR A 13 -6.73 -12.28 5.42
N TRP A 14 -7.33 -11.51 6.32
CA TRP A 14 -8.62 -10.87 6.13
C TRP A 14 -8.44 -9.37 6.00
N THR A 15 -9.15 -8.75 5.03
CA THR A 15 -9.17 -7.29 4.85
C THR A 15 -10.61 -6.82 4.78
N PRO A 16 -11.22 -6.47 5.92
CA PRO A 16 -12.62 -6.05 5.98
C PRO A 16 -12.94 -4.77 5.23
N PHE A 17 -12.03 -3.80 5.25
CA PHE A 17 -12.24 -2.48 4.66
C PHE A 17 -11.10 -2.10 3.70
N ASN A 18 -11.43 -1.27 2.72
CA ASN A 18 -10.47 -0.64 1.81
C ASN A 18 -10.69 0.87 1.82
N GLU A 19 -9.60 1.62 2.06
CA GLU A 19 -9.56 3.09 1.97
C GLU A 19 -10.63 3.81 2.78
N GLU A 20 -10.96 3.29 3.95
CA GLU A 20 -11.88 3.99 4.85
C GLU A 20 -11.18 5.10 5.60
N PHE A 21 -11.69 6.30 5.42
CA PHE A 21 -11.09 7.54 5.92
C PHE A 21 -12.11 8.44 6.64
N TRP A 22 -13.08 7.88 7.31
CA TRP A 22 -14.14 8.64 7.99
C TRP A 22 -13.68 9.21 9.34
N PRO A 23 -13.05 10.39 9.33
CA PRO A 23 -12.38 10.90 10.53
C PRO A 23 -13.31 11.55 11.53
N ASP A 24 -14.47 11.90 11.11
CA ASP A 24 -15.37 12.84 11.77
C ASP A 24 -16.44 12.11 12.57
N GLU A 25 -16.45 10.78 12.44
CA GLU A 25 -17.44 10.00 13.10
C GLU A 25 -16.95 9.45 14.44
N THR A 26 -17.61 9.88 15.48
CA THR A 26 -17.40 9.40 16.84
C THR A 26 -17.51 7.87 16.95
N GLN A 27 -18.10 7.24 15.95
CA GLN A 27 -18.33 5.79 15.90
C GLN A 27 -17.25 5.03 15.12
N TYR A 28 -16.44 5.69 14.29
CA TYR A 28 -15.46 5.01 13.44
C TYR A 28 -14.48 4.12 14.23
N PRO A 29 -13.82 4.58 15.31
CA PRO A 29 -12.89 3.75 16.04
C PRO A 29 -13.55 2.51 16.66
N SER A 30 -14.74 2.64 17.22
CA SER A 30 -15.46 1.49 17.79
C SER A 30 -15.89 0.52 16.70
N PHE A 31 -16.44 1.02 15.61
CA PHE A 31 -16.88 0.19 14.48
C PHE A 31 -15.76 -0.64 13.88
N VAL A 32 -14.60 -0.02 13.60
CA VAL A 32 -13.43 -0.73 13.06
C VAL A 32 -12.90 -1.75 14.05
N SER A 33 -12.85 -1.40 15.35
CA SER A 33 -12.44 -2.33 16.42
C SER A 33 -13.38 -3.51 16.55
N ASP A 34 -14.68 -3.27 16.51
CA ASP A 34 -15.70 -4.33 16.61
C ASP A 34 -15.61 -5.30 15.44
N ILE A 35 -15.38 -4.81 14.22
CA ILE A 35 -15.19 -5.65 13.04
C ILE A 35 -13.90 -6.46 13.14
N TYR A 36 -12.81 -5.88 13.64
CA TYR A 36 -11.58 -6.63 13.92
C TYR A 36 -11.86 -7.76 14.91
N ASP A 37 -12.45 -7.43 16.06
CA ASP A 37 -12.71 -8.41 17.12
C ASP A 37 -13.68 -9.51 16.67
N MET A 38 -14.73 -9.16 15.95
CA MET A 38 -15.66 -10.12 15.35
C MET A 38 -14.94 -11.05 14.35
N THR A 39 -14.07 -10.50 13.50
CA THR A 39 -13.32 -11.29 12.53
C THR A 39 -12.37 -12.27 13.26
N LYS A 40 -11.68 -11.82 14.32
CA LYS A 40 -10.83 -12.67 15.16
C LYS A 40 -11.62 -13.76 15.92
N GLN A 41 -12.82 -13.48 16.35
CA GLN A 41 -13.69 -14.48 16.98
C GLN A 41 -14.10 -15.57 15.98
N LEU A 42 -14.34 -15.20 14.74
CA LEU A 42 -14.72 -16.14 13.68
C LEU A 42 -13.53 -16.94 13.12
N ASP A 43 -12.37 -16.28 12.99
CA ASP A 43 -11.13 -16.91 12.55
C ASP A 43 -9.92 -16.36 13.34
N PRO A 44 -9.55 -17.00 14.45
CA PRO A 44 -8.40 -16.56 15.24
C PRO A 44 -7.05 -16.90 14.62
N THR A 45 -7.03 -17.65 13.52
CA THR A 45 -5.79 -18.24 12.96
C THR A 45 -5.08 -17.31 11.97
N ARG A 46 -5.80 -16.37 11.37
CA ARG A 46 -5.26 -15.47 10.34
C ARG A 46 -5.07 -14.06 10.87
N PRO A 47 -4.03 -13.37 10.40
CA PRO A 47 -3.90 -11.94 10.65
C PRO A 47 -5.00 -11.15 9.93
N ILE A 48 -5.24 -9.95 10.43
CA ILE A 48 -6.22 -9.02 9.87
C ILE A 48 -5.52 -7.72 9.49
N ASN A 49 -5.62 -7.34 8.24
CA ASN A 49 -5.41 -5.99 7.75
C ASN A 49 -6.76 -5.28 7.80
N THR A 50 -7.05 -4.58 8.88
CA THR A 50 -8.42 -4.13 9.13
C THR A 50 -8.91 -3.14 8.09
N VAL A 51 -8.05 -2.20 7.69
CA VAL A 51 -8.37 -1.18 6.68
C VAL A 51 -7.19 -1.06 5.73
N SER A 52 -7.29 -1.66 4.54
CA SER A 52 -6.26 -1.54 3.51
C SER A 52 -6.09 -0.07 3.10
N GLY A 53 -4.88 0.47 3.27
CA GLY A 53 -4.53 1.85 2.92
C GLY A 53 -5.27 2.96 3.65
N GLY A 54 -6.12 2.64 4.63
CA GLY A 54 -6.92 3.60 5.37
C GLY A 54 -6.44 3.85 6.80
N ILE A 55 -7.33 4.35 7.65
CA ILE A 55 -7.01 4.65 9.05
C ILE A 55 -7.12 3.40 9.90
N HIS A 56 -5.99 2.85 10.30
CA HIS A 56 -5.95 1.74 11.25
C HIS A 56 -6.33 2.17 12.65
N ILE A 57 -7.19 1.37 13.31
CA ILE A 57 -7.51 1.50 14.74
C ILE A 57 -6.92 0.31 15.49
N LYS A 58 -7.18 -0.89 14.98
CA LYS A 58 -6.70 -2.17 15.51
C LYS A 58 -6.41 -3.07 14.32
N THR A 59 -5.19 -3.53 14.17
CA THR A 59 -4.76 -4.31 13.00
C THR A 59 -3.58 -5.21 13.35
N ASP A 60 -3.41 -6.33 12.63
CA ASP A 60 -2.23 -7.19 12.75
C ASP A 60 -1.21 -6.91 11.65
N ILE A 61 -1.62 -6.21 10.58
CA ILE A 61 -0.77 -5.83 9.47
C ILE A 61 -1.00 -4.33 9.23
N TRP A 62 0.06 -3.57 9.20
CA TRP A 62 0.00 -2.17 8.80
C TRP A 62 0.11 -2.04 7.30
N THR A 63 -0.81 -1.31 6.69
CA THR A 63 -0.79 -1.13 5.24
C THR A 63 -0.98 0.33 4.84
N GLU A 64 -0.46 0.67 3.68
CA GLU A 64 -0.63 1.97 3.06
C GLU A 64 -0.81 1.87 1.56
N HIS A 65 -1.55 2.84 1.01
CA HIS A 65 -1.64 3.11 -0.42
C HIS A 65 -0.82 4.36 -0.75
N HIS A 66 0.10 4.25 -1.69
CA HIS A 66 0.87 5.42 -2.11
C HIS A 66 1.19 5.41 -3.61
N TYR A 67 0.74 6.44 -4.29
CA TYR A 67 0.84 6.57 -5.75
C TYR A 67 1.83 7.65 -6.19
N GLU A 68 2.81 8.00 -5.36
CA GLU A 68 3.89 8.90 -5.77
C GLU A 68 4.68 8.29 -6.93
N GLN A 69 4.79 9.03 -8.02
CA GLN A 69 5.40 8.56 -9.26
C GLN A 69 6.92 8.74 -9.30
N ASN A 70 7.44 9.62 -8.49
CA ASN A 70 8.89 9.82 -8.35
C ASN A 70 9.44 8.89 -7.26
N ALA A 71 10.37 8.03 -7.61
CA ALA A 71 10.92 7.02 -6.71
C ALA A 71 11.65 7.61 -5.48
N GLU A 72 12.39 8.71 -5.64
CA GLU A 72 13.08 9.37 -4.51
C GLU A 72 12.07 9.97 -3.53
N ARG A 73 11.00 10.58 -4.04
CA ARG A 73 9.91 11.09 -3.21
C ARG A 73 9.14 9.97 -2.54
N LEU A 74 8.91 8.86 -3.25
CA LEU A 74 8.27 7.68 -2.68
C LEU A 74 9.09 7.15 -1.50
N HIS A 75 10.41 7.04 -1.66
CA HIS A 75 11.33 6.68 -0.58
C HIS A 75 11.21 7.64 0.60
N ASP A 76 11.30 8.95 0.34
CA ASP A 76 11.27 9.96 1.41
C ASP A 76 9.93 9.94 2.16
N ILE A 77 8.82 9.76 1.46
CA ILE A 77 7.50 9.69 2.06
C ILE A 77 7.38 8.46 2.94
N ILE A 78 7.73 7.28 2.44
CA ILE A 78 7.60 6.03 3.17
C ILE A 78 8.61 5.99 4.33
N TYR A 79 9.87 6.31 4.09
CA TYR A 79 10.91 6.24 5.10
C TYR A 79 10.77 7.33 6.17
N ASN A 80 10.48 8.55 5.76
CA ASN A 80 10.18 9.65 6.67
C ASN A 80 8.75 9.55 7.19
N GLY A 81 7.84 9.00 6.42
CA GLY A 81 6.49 8.66 6.82
C GLY A 81 6.52 7.62 7.93
N GLY A 82 7.32 6.57 7.84
CA GLY A 82 7.60 5.69 8.98
C GLY A 82 8.06 6.46 10.24
N LYS A 83 8.74 7.60 10.07
CA LYS A 83 9.06 8.56 11.14
C LYS A 83 8.03 9.68 11.30
N MET A 84 7.29 10.03 10.25
CA MET A 84 6.19 11.03 10.26
C MET A 84 4.87 10.43 10.71
N PHE A 85 4.74 9.13 10.75
CA PHE A 85 3.68 8.43 11.47
C PHE A 85 3.80 8.63 12.99
N VAL A 86 4.95 9.06 13.47
CA VAL A 86 5.04 9.77 14.75
C VAL A 86 4.36 11.12 14.54
N ARG A 87 3.08 11.17 14.82
CA ARG A 87 2.21 12.33 14.76
C ARG A 87 2.89 13.55 15.34
N LYS A 88 3.37 14.42 14.47
CA LYS A 88 3.60 15.79 14.88
C LYS A 88 2.27 16.52 14.64
N PRO A 89 1.63 17.02 15.71
CA PRO A 89 0.53 17.96 15.51
C PRO A 89 1.03 19.06 14.60
N ASP A 90 0.17 19.49 13.67
CA ASP A 90 0.46 20.71 12.91
C ASP A 90 0.59 21.92 13.86
N VAL A 91 0.91 23.07 13.29
CA VAL A 91 1.06 24.32 14.07
C VAL A 91 -0.22 24.74 14.81
N GLN A 92 -1.36 24.14 14.51
CA GLN A 92 -2.64 24.35 15.19
C GLN A 92 -2.95 23.21 16.19
N GLY A 93 -2.02 22.29 16.42
CA GLY A 93 -2.22 21.17 17.34
C GLY A 93 -3.09 20.04 16.79
N ARG A 94 -3.39 20.04 15.47
CA ARG A 94 -4.23 19.04 14.82
C ARG A 94 -3.35 17.85 14.38
N LEU A 95 -3.84 16.66 14.65
CA LEU A 95 -3.16 15.44 14.22
C LEU A 95 -3.40 15.22 12.72
N ARG A 96 -2.36 15.20 11.95
CA ARG A 96 -2.46 14.74 10.57
C ARG A 96 -2.63 13.23 10.58
N GLY A 97 -3.68 12.77 9.93
CA GLY A 97 -3.96 11.35 9.79
C GLY A 97 -2.89 10.67 8.95
N ASN A 98 -2.73 9.42 9.21
CA ASN A 98 -1.94 8.47 8.48
C ASN A 98 -2.59 8.18 7.15
N VAL A 99 -2.45 9.02 6.18
CA VAL A 99 -3.14 8.80 4.93
C VAL A 99 -2.12 9.00 3.83
N GLY A 100 -1.80 7.94 3.11
CA GLY A 100 -1.04 7.99 1.87
C GLY A 100 -1.67 8.87 0.79
N PHE A 101 -2.76 9.55 1.12
CA PHE A 101 -3.36 10.62 0.34
C PHE A 101 -3.16 11.94 1.06
N ASN A 102 -2.76 12.96 0.34
CA ASN A 102 -2.75 14.37 0.74
C ASN A 102 -4.17 14.83 1.12
N ARG A 103 -4.73 14.26 2.19
CA ARG A 103 -6.02 14.71 2.68
C ARG A 103 -5.84 15.78 3.74
N PRO A 104 -6.63 16.84 3.64
CA PRO A 104 -6.64 17.86 4.65
C PRO A 104 -7.05 17.26 5.99
N GLU A 105 -6.37 17.70 6.97
CA GLU A 105 -6.50 17.56 8.41
C GLU A 105 -7.77 16.90 8.89
N LEU A 106 -7.60 15.70 9.45
CA LEU A 106 -8.68 15.07 10.19
C LEU A 106 -8.92 15.87 11.47
N ASN A 107 -9.97 16.64 11.47
CA ASN A 107 -10.45 17.37 12.65
C ASN A 107 -11.14 16.35 13.57
N SER A 108 -10.37 15.35 14.04
CA SER A 108 -10.91 14.30 14.91
C SER A 108 -10.49 14.53 16.35
N PRO A 109 -11.40 14.40 17.31
CA PRO A 109 -11.06 14.41 18.74
C PRO A 109 -10.31 13.14 19.16
N TYR A 110 -10.19 12.14 18.26
CA TYR A 110 -9.56 10.86 18.55
C TYR A 110 -8.08 10.87 18.23
N THR A 111 -7.33 10.17 19.08
CA THR A 111 -5.95 9.81 18.81
C THR A 111 -5.96 8.46 18.08
N PHE A 112 -5.54 8.44 16.82
CA PHE A 112 -5.40 7.21 16.07
C PHE A 112 -4.05 6.54 16.36
N PRO A 113 -3.98 5.19 16.33
CA PRO A 113 -2.70 4.48 16.42
C PRO A 113 -1.74 4.93 15.33
N THR A 114 -0.45 4.79 15.63
CA THR A 114 0.64 5.00 14.69
C THR A 114 1.40 3.70 14.51
N TYR A 115 2.09 3.55 13.40
CA TYR A 115 2.99 2.42 13.20
C TYR A 115 4.18 2.53 14.16
N GLU A 116 4.42 1.49 14.95
CA GLU A 116 5.49 1.46 15.96
C GLU A 116 6.61 0.46 15.62
N GLY A 117 6.49 -0.23 14.47
CA GLY A 117 7.52 -1.16 13.99
C GLY A 117 7.42 -2.58 14.55
N ASP A 118 6.31 -2.92 15.20
CA ASP A 118 6.10 -4.19 15.89
C ASP A 118 5.27 -5.22 15.08
N ILE A 119 4.67 -4.77 13.99
CA ILE A 119 3.87 -5.60 13.08
C ILE A 119 4.35 -5.44 11.63
N PRO A 120 4.03 -6.38 10.73
CA PRO A 120 4.39 -6.25 9.30
C PRO A 120 3.85 -4.96 8.69
N TYR A 121 4.70 -4.25 7.93
CA TYR A 121 4.31 -3.11 7.14
C TYR A 121 4.33 -3.45 5.65
N ILE A 122 3.21 -3.26 4.96
CA ILE A 122 3.05 -3.57 3.53
C ILE A 122 2.54 -2.35 2.79
N LEU A 123 3.19 -2.00 1.68
CA LEU A 123 2.64 -1.04 0.73
C LEU A 123 1.71 -1.80 -0.22
N ASP A 124 0.47 -1.98 0.20
CA ASP A 124 -0.48 -2.89 -0.45
C ASP A 124 -1.16 -2.29 -1.69
N GLU A 125 -0.95 -0.99 -1.97
CA GLU A 125 -1.16 -0.40 -3.29
C GLU A 125 -0.08 0.64 -3.61
N PHE A 126 0.55 0.51 -4.79
CA PHE A 126 1.47 1.51 -5.33
C PHE A 126 1.49 1.49 -6.86
N GLY A 127 2.16 2.45 -7.45
CA GLY A 127 2.39 2.53 -8.89
C GLY A 127 1.27 3.24 -9.63
N GLY A 128 0.28 2.52 -10.08
CA GLY A 128 -0.87 3.10 -10.78
C GLY A 128 -0.50 3.83 -12.09
N ILE A 129 0.57 3.41 -12.76
CA ILE A 129 1.18 4.12 -13.90
C ILE A 129 0.34 3.93 -15.17
N LYS A 130 -0.30 5.00 -15.64
CA LYS A 130 -0.90 5.02 -16.98
C LYS A 130 0.18 5.21 -18.04
N CYS A 131 0.08 4.52 -19.19
CA CYS A 131 0.98 4.64 -20.32
C CYS A 131 0.22 5.04 -21.58
N MET A 132 0.58 6.19 -22.17
CA MET A 132 -0.11 6.73 -23.35
C MET A 132 0.12 5.90 -24.62
N GLU A 133 1.30 5.33 -24.81
CA GLU A 133 1.58 4.43 -25.94
C GLU A 133 0.76 3.15 -25.88
N ALA A 134 0.54 2.59 -24.68
CA ALA A 134 -0.26 1.40 -24.49
C ALA A 134 -1.77 1.70 -24.51
N ASN A 135 -2.18 2.80 -23.88
CA ASN A 135 -3.56 3.23 -23.75
C ASN A 135 -3.70 4.65 -24.28
N PRO A 136 -3.87 4.85 -25.60
CA PRO A 136 -4.12 6.18 -26.15
C PRO A 136 -5.29 6.86 -25.46
N ALA A 137 -5.23 8.18 -25.37
CA ALA A 137 -6.20 8.98 -24.65
C ALA A 137 -7.64 8.64 -25.08
N LYS A 138 -8.45 8.27 -24.09
CA LYS A 138 -9.91 8.14 -24.20
C LYS A 138 -10.53 9.10 -23.19
N ASP A 139 -11.70 9.60 -23.49
CA ASP A 139 -12.43 10.49 -22.57
C ASP A 139 -12.61 9.80 -21.21
N GLY A 140 -12.19 10.51 -20.16
CA GLY A 140 -12.30 10.03 -18.78
C GLY A 140 -11.28 8.96 -18.35
N ALA A 141 -10.37 8.51 -19.22
CA ALA A 141 -9.36 7.52 -18.84
C ALA A 141 -8.26 8.13 -17.96
N TRP A 142 -7.94 7.48 -16.85
CA TRP A 142 -7.02 7.99 -15.85
C TRP A 142 -6.02 6.94 -15.32
N GLY A 143 -5.05 7.39 -14.59
CA GLY A 143 -4.08 6.69 -13.77
C GLY A 143 -3.48 7.71 -12.81
N TYR A 144 -2.57 7.31 -11.96
CA TYR A 144 -2.02 8.19 -10.93
C TYR A 144 -0.85 9.01 -11.46
N GLY A 145 -0.84 10.30 -11.12
CA GLY A 145 0.17 11.25 -11.58
C GLY A 145 0.17 11.45 -13.10
N ASP A 146 1.30 11.93 -13.61
CA ASP A 146 1.47 12.14 -15.05
C ASP A 146 1.66 10.81 -15.78
N ALA A 147 0.92 10.62 -16.87
CA ALA A 147 1.04 9.41 -17.68
C ALA A 147 2.43 9.26 -18.29
N ALA A 148 3.00 8.07 -18.23
CA ALA A 148 4.18 7.71 -19.01
C ALA A 148 3.87 7.84 -20.50
N GLN A 149 4.71 8.51 -21.28
CA GLN A 149 4.41 8.74 -22.70
C GLN A 149 4.67 7.48 -23.54
N THR A 150 5.72 6.74 -23.21
CA THR A 150 6.13 5.53 -23.89
C THR A 150 6.16 4.32 -22.96
N LYS A 151 6.15 3.11 -23.53
CA LYS A 151 6.35 1.88 -22.73
C LYS A 151 7.72 1.87 -22.08
N GLU A 152 8.73 2.49 -22.69
CA GLU A 152 10.05 2.60 -22.09
C GLU A 152 10.04 3.50 -20.84
N ASP A 153 9.29 4.60 -20.85
CA ASP A 153 9.10 5.45 -19.67
C ASP A 153 8.35 4.71 -18.57
N PHE A 154 7.35 3.90 -18.95
CA PHE A 154 6.64 3.02 -18.00
C PHE A 154 7.60 2.06 -17.31
N TYR A 155 8.44 1.31 -18.07
CA TYR A 155 9.38 0.36 -17.50
C TYR A 155 10.39 1.03 -16.56
N LYS A 156 10.96 2.16 -16.96
CA LYS A 156 11.92 2.92 -16.13
C LYS A 156 11.29 3.37 -14.82
N ARG A 157 10.06 3.88 -14.88
CA ARG A 157 9.33 4.33 -13.70
C ARG A 157 8.99 3.17 -12.78
N LEU A 158 8.44 2.09 -13.31
CA LEU A 158 8.13 0.88 -12.56
C LEU A 158 9.39 0.31 -11.89
N GLU A 159 10.49 0.19 -12.65
CA GLU A 159 11.76 -0.31 -12.13
C GLU A 159 12.29 0.55 -10.99
N SER A 160 12.27 1.88 -11.14
CA SER A 160 12.75 2.79 -10.09
C SER A 160 11.91 2.71 -8.81
N GLN A 161 10.59 2.62 -8.93
CA GLN A 161 9.70 2.44 -7.79
C GLN A 161 9.93 1.10 -7.08
N VAL A 162 9.97 -0.01 -7.85
CA VAL A 162 10.20 -1.36 -7.28
C VAL A 162 11.58 -1.42 -6.62
N ARG A 163 12.62 -0.81 -7.22
CA ARG A 163 13.97 -0.75 -6.63
C ARG A 163 13.95 -0.09 -5.26
N VAL A 164 13.30 1.05 -5.14
CA VAL A 164 13.17 1.78 -3.88
C VAL A 164 12.47 0.93 -2.81
N LEU A 165 11.40 0.22 -3.18
CA LEU A 165 10.69 -0.65 -2.23
C LEU A 165 11.54 -1.84 -1.78
N ILE A 166 12.36 -2.40 -2.68
CA ILE A 166 13.30 -3.47 -2.36
C ILE A 166 14.41 -2.95 -1.44
N ASP A 167 14.94 -1.75 -1.72
CA ASP A 167 16.00 -1.14 -0.91
C ASP A 167 15.53 -0.81 0.53
N MET A 168 14.22 -0.64 0.74
CA MET A 168 13.59 -0.46 2.05
C MET A 168 13.10 -1.77 2.70
N SER A 169 13.65 -2.92 2.33
CA SER A 169 13.24 -4.23 2.85
C SER A 169 13.47 -4.44 4.36
N ASP A 170 14.19 -3.55 5.02
CA ASP A 170 14.29 -3.47 6.49
C ASP A 170 13.03 -2.87 7.14
N LEU A 171 12.25 -2.11 6.41
CA LEU A 171 10.99 -1.48 6.85
C LEU A 171 9.76 -2.15 6.21
N ILE A 172 9.79 -2.35 4.88
CA ILE A 172 8.67 -2.86 4.11
C ILE A 172 8.79 -4.37 3.94
N TRP A 173 7.79 -5.11 4.42
CA TRP A 173 7.74 -6.57 4.32
C TRP A 173 7.15 -7.06 3.00
N GLY A 174 6.45 -6.20 2.29
CA GLY A 174 5.87 -6.53 0.99
C GLY A 174 5.23 -5.34 0.30
N TYR A 175 4.93 -5.54 -0.96
CA TYR A 175 4.27 -4.52 -1.78
C TYR A 175 3.35 -5.16 -2.82
N CYS A 176 2.33 -4.42 -3.26
CA CYS A 176 1.42 -4.85 -4.33
C CYS A 176 1.21 -3.72 -5.33
N TYR A 177 1.51 -4.00 -6.60
CA TYR A 177 1.30 -3.02 -7.67
C TYR A 177 -0.18 -2.91 -8.02
N THR A 178 -0.68 -1.70 -8.08
CA THR A 178 -2.01 -1.37 -8.56
C THR A 178 -1.93 -0.86 -10.00
N GLN A 179 -2.42 -1.67 -11.01
CA GLN A 179 -3.15 -2.90 -10.74
C GLN A 179 -2.84 -3.99 -11.77
N LEU A 180 -3.42 -5.17 -11.61
CA LEU A 180 -3.16 -6.29 -12.53
C LEU A 180 -3.73 -6.03 -13.93
N THR A 181 -4.99 -5.61 -14.01
CA THR A 181 -5.68 -5.31 -15.28
C THR A 181 -6.26 -3.92 -15.25
N ASP A 182 -6.45 -3.29 -16.42
CA ASP A 182 -7.27 -2.09 -16.51
C ASP A 182 -8.68 -2.38 -15.99
N VAL A 183 -9.30 -1.40 -15.35
CA VAL A 183 -10.68 -1.47 -14.87
C VAL A 183 -11.42 -0.23 -15.37
N GLU A 184 -12.28 -0.41 -16.36
CA GLU A 184 -13.08 0.67 -16.94
C GLU A 184 -12.20 1.86 -17.41
N GLN A 185 -12.33 3.01 -16.76
CA GLN A 185 -11.56 4.22 -17.04
C GLN A 185 -10.19 4.23 -16.37
N GLU A 186 -9.97 3.41 -15.36
CA GLU A 186 -8.69 3.29 -14.69
C GLU A 186 -7.73 2.41 -15.51
N GLN A 187 -6.83 3.07 -16.25
CA GLN A 187 -6.00 2.43 -17.27
C GLN A 187 -4.52 2.33 -16.86
N ASN A 188 -4.27 1.84 -15.68
CA ASN A 188 -2.95 1.64 -15.09
C ASN A 188 -2.56 0.17 -14.89
N GLY A 189 -3.36 -0.75 -15.42
CA GLY A 189 -3.10 -2.19 -15.33
C GLY A 189 -1.85 -2.64 -16.08
N ILE A 190 -1.25 -3.75 -15.61
CA ILE A 190 -0.18 -4.47 -16.32
C ILE A 190 -0.73 -5.16 -17.58
N TYR A 191 -1.98 -5.57 -17.54
CA TYR A 191 -2.73 -6.12 -18.66
C TYR A 191 -3.86 -5.18 -19.08
N TYR A 192 -4.36 -5.36 -20.29
CA TYR A 192 -5.61 -4.73 -20.69
C TYR A 192 -6.80 -5.32 -19.91
N TYR A 193 -7.94 -4.67 -20.00
CA TYR A 193 -9.19 -5.10 -19.36
C TYR A 193 -9.57 -6.55 -19.72
N ASP A 194 -9.35 -6.97 -20.98
CA ASP A 194 -9.59 -8.32 -21.48
C ASP A 194 -8.48 -9.32 -21.12
N ARG A 195 -7.48 -8.89 -20.32
CA ARG A 195 -6.30 -9.65 -19.89
C ARG A 195 -5.30 -9.96 -20.99
N SER A 196 -5.44 -9.37 -22.18
CA SER A 196 -4.37 -9.42 -23.18
C SER A 196 -3.15 -8.63 -22.70
N THR A 197 -1.97 -8.99 -23.20
CA THR A 197 -0.69 -8.38 -22.79
C THR A 197 -0.58 -6.95 -23.28
N LYS A 198 -0.24 -6.04 -22.36
CA LYS A 198 -0.05 -4.62 -22.63
C LYS A 198 1.42 -4.28 -22.85
N TYR A 199 2.28 -5.00 -22.17
CA TYR A 199 3.73 -4.77 -22.09
C TYR A 199 4.51 -6.03 -22.44
N ASP A 200 5.84 -5.90 -22.56
CA ASP A 200 6.74 -7.05 -22.57
C ASP A 200 6.76 -7.68 -21.15
N MET A 201 6.15 -8.84 -21.04
CA MET A 201 5.94 -9.50 -19.75
C MET A 201 7.23 -10.08 -19.16
N ASP A 202 8.25 -10.34 -19.99
CA ASP A 202 9.55 -10.79 -19.49
C ASP A 202 10.30 -9.62 -18.82
N ARG A 203 10.18 -8.42 -19.37
CA ARG A 203 10.69 -7.20 -18.71
C ARG A 203 9.94 -6.89 -17.42
N VAL A 204 8.62 -6.95 -17.42
CA VAL A 204 7.81 -6.74 -16.21
C VAL A 204 8.18 -7.76 -15.14
N ARG A 205 8.31 -9.04 -15.51
CA ARG A 205 8.74 -10.09 -14.59
C ARG A 205 10.12 -9.81 -14.01
N ALA A 206 11.08 -9.43 -14.86
CA ALA A 206 12.44 -9.11 -14.41
C ALA A 206 12.46 -7.97 -13.38
N ILE A 207 11.62 -6.94 -13.56
CA ILE A 207 11.49 -5.85 -12.61
C ILE A 207 10.99 -6.35 -11.25
N PHE A 208 9.92 -7.13 -11.22
CA PHE A 208 9.36 -7.66 -9.96
C PHE A 208 10.20 -8.77 -9.32
N GLN A 209 11.13 -9.36 -10.07
CA GLN A 209 12.06 -10.38 -9.58
C GLN A 209 13.46 -9.84 -9.25
N MET A 210 13.63 -8.54 -9.16
CA MET A 210 14.90 -7.94 -8.73
C MET A 210 15.29 -8.48 -7.35
N ALA A 211 16.58 -8.81 -7.19
CA ALA A 211 17.10 -9.35 -5.94
C ALA A 211 17.04 -8.32 -4.80
N LEU A 212 16.78 -8.80 -3.60
CA LEU A 212 16.98 -8.02 -2.37
C LEU A 212 18.45 -7.61 -2.25
N PRO A 213 18.74 -6.47 -1.62
CA PRO A 213 20.13 -6.10 -1.27
C PRO A 213 20.76 -7.22 -0.43
N GLU A 214 22.05 -7.49 -0.66
CA GLU A 214 22.79 -8.39 0.22
C GLU A 214 22.73 -7.84 1.65
N GLN A 215 22.07 -8.56 2.54
CA GLN A 215 22.09 -8.18 3.95
C GLN A 215 23.54 -8.32 4.48
N PRO A 216 24.09 -7.32 5.15
CA PRO A 216 25.37 -7.47 5.81
C PRO A 216 25.27 -8.67 6.75
N ALA A 217 26.21 -9.60 6.63
CA ALA A 217 26.25 -10.79 7.47
C ALA A 217 26.00 -10.41 8.94
N ALA A 218 25.01 -11.03 9.54
CA ALA A 218 24.64 -10.74 10.94
C ALA A 218 25.93 -10.80 11.78
N ALA A 219 26.31 -9.67 12.38
CA ALA A 219 27.47 -9.62 13.26
C ALA A 219 27.27 -10.68 14.33
N ASP A 220 28.20 -11.65 14.36
CA ASP A 220 28.17 -12.80 15.24
C ASP A 220 28.26 -12.32 16.70
N ASN A 221 27.11 -11.98 17.29
CA ASN A 221 27.01 -11.57 18.68
C ASN A 221 27.24 -12.76 19.62
N LYS A 222 28.34 -13.50 19.39
CA LYS A 222 28.95 -14.29 20.43
C LYS A 222 29.69 -13.36 21.39
N LYS A 223 28.95 -12.77 22.29
CA LYS A 223 29.55 -12.27 23.55
C LYS A 223 29.09 -13.17 24.69
N LYS A 224 30.11 -13.77 25.23
CA LYS A 224 30.33 -14.53 26.46
C LYS A 224 29.37 -14.20 27.60
#